data_a88125300b9dfed8a05c3f080681b217
#
_entry.id   a88125300b9dfed8a05c3f080681b217
#
_cell.length_a   1.000
_cell.length_b   1.000
_cell.length_c   1.000
_cell.angle_alpha   90.00
_cell.angle_beta   90.00
_cell.angle_gamma   90.00
#
_symmetry.space_group_name_H-M   'P 1'
#
loop_
_entity.id
_entity.type
_entity.pdbx_description
1 polymer ?
#
loop_
_entity_poly.entity_id
_entity_poly.type
_entity_poly.pdbx_seq_one_letter_code
_entity_poly.pdbx_strand_id
1 'polypeptide(L)'
;MTGVILAGGKSIRMGKNKAFIQVEGIPIIERIHNLFRELFREVIIVTNEKDLFSNFNSKIYSDLIPGKGALGGLYTGIVVSSFYYSFCVACDMPFIKRSLVQHLIQNVANEDVIVPRTKDGLQPLHAIYSKKCIGPIRKSIEEGKSKIIDIYDQVSVKIVDEKEFLCFDPGRESFINVNTPEELISLRRN
;
A
#
# COMPACT_ATOMS: atom_id res chain seq x y z
N MET A 1 13.09 6.65 3.91
CA MET A 1 12.07 5.73 3.35
C MET A 1 11.06 6.55 2.59
N THR A 2 10.52 6.00 1.50
CA THR A 2 9.41 6.57 0.71
C THR A 2 8.09 5.95 1.15
N GLY A 3 7.04 6.75 1.31
CA GLY A 3 5.67 6.27 1.40
C GLY A 3 5.07 6.18 0.00
N VAL A 4 4.54 5.02 -0.39
CA VAL A 4 3.95 4.77 -1.71
C VAL A 4 2.48 4.41 -1.54
N ILE A 5 1.60 5.17 -2.18
CA ILE A 5 0.16 4.94 -2.20
C ILE A 5 -0.21 4.40 -3.58
N LEU A 6 -0.72 3.18 -3.62
CA LEU A 6 -1.16 2.53 -4.85
C LEU A 6 -2.63 2.84 -5.08
N ALA A 7 -2.89 3.82 -5.94
CA ALA A 7 -4.23 4.32 -6.28
C ALA A 7 -4.64 3.93 -7.71
N GLY A 8 -4.13 2.81 -8.19
CA GLY A 8 -4.42 2.23 -9.50
C GLY A 8 -5.27 0.96 -9.39
N GLY A 9 -5.72 0.48 -10.53
CA GLY A 9 -6.51 -0.75 -10.66
C GLY A 9 -7.85 -0.49 -11.36
N LYS A 10 -8.55 -1.56 -11.76
CA LYS A 10 -9.90 -1.49 -12.34
C LYS A 10 -10.97 -1.10 -11.30
N SER A 11 -10.64 -0.12 -10.45
CA SER A 11 -11.51 0.36 -9.35
C SER A 11 -12.70 1.17 -9.83
N ILE A 12 -12.95 1.22 -11.15
CA ILE A 12 -14.12 1.85 -11.74
C ILE A 12 -15.29 0.85 -11.71
N ARG A 13 -15.69 0.43 -10.52
CA ARG A 13 -17.04 -0.12 -10.34
C ARG A 13 -17.95 1.06 -10.01
N MET A 14 -18.94 1.33 -10.88
CA MET A 14 -19.91 2.43 -10.75
C MET A 14 -19.37 3.87 -10.94
N GLY A 15 -18.29 4.06 -11.76
CA GLY A 15 -17.89 5.41 -12.21
C GLY A 15 -17.16 6.29 -11.18
N LYS A 16 -16.87 5.79 -9.97
CA LYS A 16 -16.11 6.54 -8.96
C LYS A 16 -14.86 5.77 -8.55
N ASN A 17 -13.72 6.47 -8.47
CA ASN A 17 -12.48 5.91 -7.97
C ASN A 17 -12.59 5.73 -6.43
N LYS A 18 -12.34 4.51 -5.95
CA LYS A 18 -12.43 4.14 -4.51
C LYS A 18 -11.62 5.03 -3.60
N ALA A 19 -10.50 5.56 -4.08
CA ALA A 19 -9.65 6.46 -3.32
C ALA A 19 -10.39 7.71 -2.79
N PHE A 20 -11.48 8.10 -3.46
CA PHE A 20 -12.29 9.27 -3.10
C PHE A 20 -13.56 8.94 -2.29
N ILE A 21 -13.74 7.69 -1.86
CA ILE A 21 -14.78 7.35 -0.88
C ILE A 21 -14.49 8.14 0.40
N GLN A 22 -15.53 8.81 0.93
CA GLN A 22 -15.40 9.64 2.11
C GLN A 22 -15.63 8.83 3.39
N VAL A 23 -14.67 8.93 4.30
CA VAL A 23 -14.75 8.42 5.66
C VAL A 23 -14.79 9.61 6.60
N GLU A 24 -15.92 9.83 7.28
CA GLU A 24 -16.12 11.02 8.15
C GLU A 24 -15.90 12.35 7.42
N GLY A 25 -16.35 12.43 6.17
CA GLY A 25 -16.24 13.64 5.35
C GLY A 25 -14.87 13.85 4.69
N ILE A 26 -13.88 12.95 4.92
CA ILE A 26 -12.54 13.06 4.35
C ILE A 26 -12.30 11.90 3.38
N PRO A 27 -11.87 12.14 2.12
CA PRO A 27 -11.52 11.09 1.18
C PRO A 27 -10.43 10.14 1.73
N ILE A 28 -10.54 8.84 1.45
CA ILE A 28 -9.56 7.84 1.92
C ILE A 28 -8.14 8.23 1.52
N ILE A 29 -7.95 8.61 0.27
CA ILE A 29 -6.63 9.03 -0.23
C ILE A 29 -6.05 10.22 0.54
N GLU A 30 -6.87 11.18 0.92
CA GLU A 30 -6.43 12.34 1.69
C GLU A 30 -6.00 11.95 3.10
N ARG A 31 -6.74 11.04 3.76
CA ARG A 31 -6.37 10.49 5.07
C ARG A 31 -5.01 9.80 5.03
N ILE A 32 -4.81 8.92 4.04
CA ILE A 32 -3.54 8.19 3.87
C ILE A 32 -2.41 9.16 3.54
N HIS A 33 -2.64 10.08 2.61
CA HIS A 33 -1.65 11.06 2.18
C HIS A 33 -1.18 11.95 3.32
N ASN A 34 -2.11 12.48 4.14
CA ASN A 34 -1.77 13.31 5.30
C ASN A 34 -0.94 12.54 6.32
N LEU A 35 -1.34 11.31 6.65
CA LEU A 35 -0.56 10.43 7.52
C LEU A 35 0.86 10.18 6.96
N PHE A 36 0.97 9.91 5.66
CA PHE A 36 2.25 9.61 5.02
C PHE A 36 3.17 10.81 4.97
N ARG A 37 2.64 12.02 4.74
CA ARG A 37 3.43 13.25 4.79
C ARG A 37 4.08 13.51 6.16
N GLU A 38 3.46 13.03 7.22
CA GLU A 38 4.03 13.15 8.57
C GLU A 38 5.08 12.06 8.88
N LEU A 39 4.97 10.90 8.23
CA LEU A 39 5.83 9.74 8.52
C LEU A 39 7.03 9.61 7.57
N PHE A 40 6.89 10.07 6.32
CA PHE A 40 7.87 9.83 5.26
C PHE A 40 8.42 11.13 4.68
N ARG A 41 9.73 11.12 4.34
CA ARG A 41 10.39 12.26 3.68
C ARG A 41 9.96 12.45 2.23
N GLU A 42 9.42 11.41 1.62
CA GLU A 42 8.91 11.41 0.26
C GLU A 42 7.61 10.62 0.22
N VAL A 43 6.60 11.17 -0.42
CA VAL A 43 5.34 10.49 -0.70
C VAL A 43 5.13 10.42 -2.21
N ILE A 44 4.77 9.23 -2.70
CA ILE A 44 4.50 8.96 -4.11
C ILE A 44 3.10 8.36 -4.22
N ILE A 45 2.34 8.84 -5.20
CA ILE A 45 1.06 8.25 -5.60
C ILE A 45 1.27 7.57 -6.95
N VAL A 46 0.95 6.28 -7.03
CA VAL A 46 0.97 5.52 -8.29
C VAL A 46 -0.46 5.33 -8.77
N THR A 47 -0.79 5.94 -9.91
CA THR A 47 -2.13 5.91 -10.50
C THR A 47 -2.08 6.18 -12.01
N ASN A 48 -3.00 5.57 -12.76
CA ASN A 48 -3.15 5.87 -14.18
C ASN A 48 -4.15 7.03 -14.46
N GLU A 49 -4.78 7.55 -13.40
CA GLU A 49 -5.73 8.68 -13.46
C GLU A 49 -5.12 9.92 -12.81
N LYS A 50 -3.95 10.38 -13.29
CA LYS A 50 -3.14 11.45 -12.65
C LYS A 50 -3.92 12.72 -12.38
N ASP A 51 -4.83 13.11 -13.26
CA ASP A 51 -5.57 14.36 -13.15
C ASP A 51 -6.42 14.41 -11.87
N LEU A 52 -6.97 13.27 -11.43
CA LEU A 52 -7.75 13.19 -10.19
C LEU A 52 -6.92 13.47 -8.94
N PHE A 53 -5.60 13.29 -9.02
CA PHE A 53 -4.67 13.42 -7.89
C PHE A 53 -3.80 14.67 -7.99
N SER A 54 -4.00 15.53 -8.99
CA SER A 54 -3.17 16.72 -9.26
C SER A 54 -3.10 17.72 -8.10
N ASN A 55 -4.13 17.75 -7.24
CA ASN A 55 -4.17 18.62 -6.05
C ASN A 55 -3.31 18.13 -4.88
N PHE A 56 -2.78 16.91 -4.94
CA PHE A 56 -1.91 16.41 -3.88
C PHE A 56 -0.48 16.92 -4.09
N ASN A 57 0.11 17.50 -3.04
CA ASN A 57 1.50 17.93 -3.06
C ASN A 57 2.44 16.70 -2.93
N SER A 58 2.45 15.87 -3.95
CA SER A 58 3.24 14.63 -4.03
C SER A 58 3.59 14.31 -5.48
N LYS A 59 4.62 13.49 -5.68
CA LYS A 59 4.96 12.98 -7.00
C LYS A 59 3.95 11.93 -7.45
N ILE A 60 3.42 12.07 -8.65
CA ILE A 60 2.40 11.18 -9.21
C ILE A 60 2.98 10.47 -10.44
N TYR A 61 2.91 9.14 -10.44
CA TYR A 61 3.40 8.31 -11.52
C TYR A 61 2.32 7.38 -12.07
N SER A 62 2.32 7.16 -13.37
CA SER A 62 1.56 6.07 -14.00
C SER A 62 2.35 4.78 -13.91
N ASP A 63 1.64 3.64 -13.99
CA ASP A 63 2.28 2.33 -14.05
C ASP A 63 3.32 2.28 -15.17
N LEU A 64 4.56 1.95 -14.81
CA LEU A 64 5.65 1.73 -15.78
C LEU A 64 5.40 0.49 -16.65
N ILE A 65 4.66 -0.48 -16.12
CA ILE A 65 4.22 -1.69 -16.85
C ILE A 65 2.69 -1.78 -16.72
N PRO A 66 1.95 -1.21 -17.68
CA PRO A 66 0.49 -1.17 -17.61
C PRO A 66 -0.17 -2.56 -17.58
N GLY A 67 -1.35 -2.64 -16.96
CA GLY A 67 -2.18 -3.85 -16.99
C GLY A 67 -1.72 -4.96 -16.02
N LYS A 68 -0.75 -4.69 -15.13
CA LYS A 68 -0.21 -5.67 -14.18
C LYS A 68 -0.80 -5.51 -12.76
N GLY A 69 -1.86 -4.73 -12.61
CA GLY A 69 -2.58 -4.57 -11.33
C GLY A 69 -1.68 -4.09 -10.20
N ALA A 70 -1.91 -4.64 -9.00
CA ALA A 70 -1.16 -4.24 -7.81
C ALA A 70 0.35 -4.51 -7.92
N LEU A 71 0.76 -5.57 -8.62
CA LEU A 71 2.17 -5.90 -8.81
C LEU A 71 2.88 -4.85 -9.71
N GLY A 72 2.19 -4.35 -10.76
CA GLY A 72 2.70 -3.27 -11.61
C GLY A 72 2.82 -1.94 -10.86
N GLY A 73 1.81 -1.60 -10.06
CA GLY A 73 1.85 -0.43 -9.18
C GLY A 73 2.97 -0.50 -8.15
N LEU A 74 3.16 -1.65 -7.51
CA LEU A 74 4.26 -1.89 -6.56
C LEU A 74 5.61 -1.74 -7.24
N TYR A 75 5.80 -2.37 -8.41
CA TYR A 75 7.02 -2.22 -9.23
C TYR A 75 7.33 -0.75 -9.48
N THR A 76 6.34 -0.02 -9.98
CA THR A 76 6.48 1.42 -10.28
C THR A 76 6.88 2.18 -9.03
N GLY A 77 6.15 2.02 -7.93
CA GLY A 77 6.41 2.72 -6.67
C GLY A 77 7.84 2.52 -6.17
N ILE A 78 8.35 1.27 -6.19
CA ILE A 78 9.71 0.98 -5.75
C ILE A 78 10.75 1.56 -6.73
N VAL A 79 10.54 1.45 -8.04
CA VAL A 79 11.48 1.95 -9.07
C VAL A 79 11.66 3.46 -8.95
N VAL A 80 10.57 4.22 -8.87
CA VAL A 80 10.61 5.71 -8.86
C VAL A 80 10.93 6.31 -7.50
N SER A 81 10.93 5.52 -6.41
CA SER A 81 11.30 5.95 -5.06
C SER A 81 12.73 6.45 -5.01
N SER A 82 12.99 7.57 -4.30
CA SER A 82 14.34 8.08 -4.07
C SER A 82 15.10 7.32 -2.97
N PHE A 83 14.38 6.65 -2.07
CA PHE A 83 14.98 5.91 -0.95
C PHE A 83 15.05 4.41 -1.23
N TYR A 84 15.96 3.73 -0.53
CA TYR A 84 16.18 2.28 -0.68
C TYR A 84 14.97 1.45 -0.27
N TYR A 85 14.26 1.83 0.80
CA TYR A 85 13.03 1.19 1.24
C TYR A 85 11.82 2.05 0.93
N SER A 86 10.72 1.38 0.56
CA SER A 86 9.39 1.95 0.32
C SER A 86 8.36 1.26 1.19
N PHE A 87 7.55 2.03 1.92
CA PHE A 87 6.34 1.55 2.58
C PHE A 87 5.18 1.69 1.61
N CYS A 88 4.58 0.58 1.22
CA CYS A 88 3.55 0.54 0.17
C CYS A 88 2.20 0.17 0.75
N VAL A 89 1.17 0.97 0.43
CA VAL A 89 -0.22 0.70 0.82
C VAL A 89 -1.17 0.82 -0.36
N ALA A 90 -2.30 0.11 -0.28
CA ALA A 90 -3.43 0.33 -1.17
C ALA A 90 -4.23 1.56 -0.74
N CYS A 91 -4.85 2.26 -1.70
CA CYS A 91 -5.64 3.46 -1.46
C CYS A 91 -7.04 3.19 -0.88
N ASP A 92 -7.41 1.96 -0.60
CA ASP A 92 -8.70 1.55 -0.05
C ASP A 92 -8.63 1.16 1.44
N MET A 93 -7.54 1.53 2.15
CA MET A 93 -7.29 1.28 3.58
C MET A 93 -7.46 2.58 4.39
N PRO A 94 -8.69 2.95 4.83
CA PRO A 94 -8.94 4.25 5.45
C PRO A 94 -8.45 4.41 6.89
N PHE A 95 -8.17 3.31 7.59
CA PHE A 95 -7.95 3.30 9.04
C PHE A 95 -6.51 2.96 9.44
N ILE A 96 -5.54 3.27 8.59
CA ILE A 96 -4.11 3.01 8.86
C ILE A 96 -3.69 3.66 10.17
N LYS A 97 -3.16 2.85 11.10
CA LYS A 97 -2.63 3.32 12.39
C LYS A 97 -1.18 3.75 12.27
N ARG A 98 -0.89 4.98 12.66
CA ARG A 98 0.49 5.52 12.75
C ARG A 98 1.42 4.59 13.53
N SER A 99 0.96 4.12 14.70
CA SER A 99 1.70 3.24 15.58
C SER A 99 2.14 1.95 14.90
N LEU A 100 1.26 1.33 14.09
CA LEU A 100 1.60 0.13 13.33
C LEU A 100 2.64 0.43 12.24
N VAL A 101 2.47 1.52 11.48
CA VAL A 101 3.45 1.92 10.45
C VAL A 101 4.83 2.13 11.08
N GLN A 102 4.89 2.84 12.21
CA GLN A 102 6.16 3.08 12.93
C GLN A 102 6.78 1.78 13.44
N HIS A 103 5.96 0.86 13.98
CA HIS A 103 6.44 -0.45 14.40
C HIS A 103 7.04 -1.24 13.24
N LEU A 104 6.39 -1.28 12.08
CA LEU A 104 6.93 -1.95 10.89
C LEU A 104 8.23 -1.32 10.41
N ILE A 105 8.35 0.01 10.45
CA ILE A 105 9.59 0.72 10.10
C ILE A 105 10.74 0.33 11.05
N GLN A 106 10.47 0.20 12.35
CA GLN A 106 11.47 -0.21 13.35
C GLN A 106 11.93 -1.66 13.17
N ASN A 107 11.12 -2.49 12.50
CA ASN A 107 11.45 -3.87 12.18
C ASN A 107 12.36 -4.02 10.94
N VAL A 108 12.70 -2.93 10.24
CA VAL A 108 13.62 -2.96 9.10
C VAL A 108 15.05 -3.15 9.59
N ALA A 109 15.69 -4.24 9.18
CA ALA A 109 17.12 -4.47 9.38
C ALA A 109 17.82 -4.71 8.03
N ASN A 110 17.86 -5.95 7.55
CA ASN A 110 18.53 -6.32 6.30
C ASN A 110 17.59 -7.04 5.32
N GLU A 111 16.34 -7.26 5.71
CA GLU A 111 15.35 -7.96 4.91
C GLU A 111 14.89 -7.09 3.74
N ASP A 112 14.52 -7.77 2.65
CA ASP A 112 14.04 -7.09 1.44
C ASP A 112 12.56 -6.77 1.52
N VAL A 113 11.81 -7.56 2.29
CA VAL A 113 10.38 -7.36 2.54
C VAL A 113 10.09 -7.48 4.03
N ILE A 114 9.33 -6.54 4.58
CA ILE A 114 8.72 -6.64 5.90
C ILE A 114 7.20 -6.61 5.71
N VAL A 115 6.53 -7.72 6.01
CA VAL A 115 5.10 -7.90 5.74
C VAL A 115 4.35 -8.38 6.96
N PRO A 116 3.25 -7.71 7.36
CA PRO A 116 2.36 -8.19 8.42
C PRO A 116 1.61 -9.46 7.98
N ARG A 117 1.36 -10.35 8.94
CA ARG A 117 0.48 -11.50 8.79
C ARG A 117 -0.66 -11.42 9.81
N THR A 118 -1.87 -11.27 9.31
CA THR A 118 -3.11 -11.38 10.09
C THR A 118 -3.67 -12.80 10.00
N LYS A 119 -4.75 -13.08 10.72
CA LYS A 119 -5.51 -14.33 10.56
C LYS A 119 -5.97 -14.60 9.12
N ASP A 120 -6.16 -13.55 8.34
CA ASP A 120 -6.62 -13.62 6.94
C ASP A 120 -5.47 -13.79 5.94
N GLY A 121 -4.21 -13.84 6.42
CA GLY A 121 -3.01 -14.04 5.62
C GLY A 121 -2.07 -12.84 5.59
N LEU A 122 -1.09 -12.89 4.67
CA LEU A 122 -0.11 -11.82 4.48
C LEU A 122 -0.76 -10.58 3.90
N GLN A 123 -0.27 -9.40 4.32
CA GLN A 123 -0.77 -8.09 3.92
C GLN A 123 0.22 -7.35 3.01
N PRO A 124 0.40 -7.81 1.75
CA PRO A 124 1.45 -7.30 0.86
C PRO A 124 1.24 -5.85 0.41
N LEU A 125 0.02 -5.32 0.56
CA LEU A 125 -0.31 -3.92 0.30
C LEU A 125 -0.43 -3.09 1.59
N HIS A 126 0.27 -3.51 2.64
CA HIS A 126 0.57 -2.76 3.86
C HIS A 126 1.94 -3.21 4.36
N ALA A 127 2.98 -3.05 3.53
CA ALA A 127 4.27 -3.68 3.72
C ALA A 127 5.42 -2.80 3.24
N ILE A 128 6.63 -3.14 3.67
CA ILE A 128 7.87 -2.46 3.27
C ILE A 128 8.63 -3.32 2.27
N TYR A 129 9.19 -2.69 1.25
CA TYR A 129 9.96 -3.31 0.18
C TYR A 129 11.25 -2.58 -0.06
N SER A 130 12.35 -3.32 -0.23
CA SER A 130 13.65 -2.79 -0.65
C SER A 130 13.77 -2.67 -2.17
N LYS A 131 14.76 -1.93 -2.64
CA LYS A 131 15.11 -1.87 -4.08
C LYS A 131 15.50 -3.23 -4.67
N LYS A 132 15.93 -4.20 -3.87
CA LYS A 132 16.23 -5.55 -4.34
C LYS A 132 15.01 -6.30 -4.87
N CYS A 133 13.80 -5.90 -4.48
CA CYS A 133 12.56 -6.47 -5.00
C CYS A 133 12.31 -6.15 -6.48
N ILE A 134 12.98 -5.14 -7.05
CA ILE A 134 12.74 -4.69 -8.45
C ILE A 134 12.96 -5.83 -9.46
N GLY A 135 14.09 -6.54 -9.38
CA GLY A 135 14.41 -7.65 -10.27
C GLY A 135 13.40 -8.80 -10.18
N PRO A 136 13.16 -9.36 -8.98
CA PRO A 136 12.14 -10.40 -8.75
C PRO A 136 10.74 -10.01 -9.22
N ILE A 137 10.29 -8.77 -8.95
CA ILE A 137 8.97 -8.29 -9.42
C ILE A 137 8.92 -8.28 -10.94
N ARG A 138 9.95 -7.70 -11.60
CA ARG A 138 10.02 -7.63 -13.06
C ARG A 138 9.96 -9.03 -13.68
N LYS A 139 10.76 -9.97 -13.18
CA LYS A 139 10.75 -11.37 -13.63
C LYS A 139 9.37 -12.00 -13.47
N SER A 140 8.70 -11.83 -12.32
CA SER A 140 7.35 -12.34 -12.08
C SER A 140 6.33 -11.76 -13.07
N ILE A 141 6.45 -10.47 -13.41
CA ILE A 141 5.60 -9.81 -14.42
C ILE A 141 5.84 -10.41 -15.82
N GLU A 142 7.09 -10.66 -16.19
CA GLU A 142 7.48 -11.26 -17.47
C GLU A 142 6.98 -12.72 -17.58
N GLU A 143 6.97 -13.45 -16.45
CA GLU A 143 6.40 -14.81 -16.34
C GLU A 143 4.86 -14.83 -16.30
N GLY A 144 4.19 -13.68 -16.39
CA GLY A 144 2.73 -13.57 -16.37
C GLY A 144 2.09 -13.72 -14.99
N LYS A 145 2.89 -13.75 -13.92
CA LYS A 145 2.40 -13.76 -12.53
C LYS A 145 1.77 -12.40 -12.17
N SER A 146 0.83 -12.41 -11.24
CA SER A 146 0.10 -11.20 -10.85
C SER A 146 0.04 -10.98 -9.33
N LYS A 147 0.38 -12.00 -8.53
CA LYS A 147 0.36 -11.90 -7.08
C LYS A 147 1.69 -11.36 -6.55
N ILE A 148 1.63 -10.41 -5.63
CA ILE A 148 2.83 -9.83 -5.02
C ILE A 148 3.62 -10.89 -4.26
N ILE A 149 2.94 -11.81 -3.58
CA ILE A 149 3.58 -12.86 -2.79
C ILE A 149 4.43 -13.84 -3.62
N ASP A 150 4.23 -13.90 -4.95
CA ASP A 150 4.99 -14.80 -5.84
C ASP A 150 6.49 -14.46 -5.91
N ILE A 151 6.89 -13.28 -5.43
CA ILE A 151 8.32 -12.90 -5.37
C ILE A 151 9.00 -13.32 -4.06
N TYR A 152 8.26 -13.74 -3.04
CA TYR A 152 8.78 -13.91 -1.69
C TYR A 152 9.82 -15.03 -1.57
N ASP A 153 9.78 -16.02 -2.45
CA ASP A 153 10.79 -17.08 -2.53
C ASP A 153 12.14 -16.60 -3.14
N GLN A 154 12.17 -15.38 -3.68
CA GLN A 154 13.35 -14.82 -4.37
C GLN A 154 14.03 -13.70 -3.57
N VAL A 155 13.48 -13.33 -2.41
CA VAL A 155 13.94 -12.22 -1.57
C VAL A 155 13.92 -12.61 -0.09
N SER A 156 14.67 -11.89 0.73
CA SER A 156 14.58 -12.11 2.19
C SER A 156 13.33 -11.44 2.74
N VAL A 157 12.49 -12.22 3.42
CA VAL A 157 11.19 -11.78 3.95
C VAL A 157 11.16 -11.91 5.46
N LYS A 158 10.82 -10.81 6.14
CA LYS A 158 10.44 -10.82 7.55
C LYS A 158 8.92 -10.74 7.64
N ILE A 159 8.33 -11.77 8.22
CA ILE A 159 6.92 -11.77 8.57
C ILE A 159 6.79 -11.20 9.97
N VAL A 160 5.97 -10.17 10.13
CA VAL A 160 5.59 -9.63 11.44
C VAL A 160 4.24 -10.21 11.81
N ASP A 161 4.24 -11.11 12.78
CA ASP A 161 3.04 -11.82 13.18
C ASP A 161 2.07 -10.95 13.96
N GLU A 162 0.79 -11.29 13.90
CA GLU A 162 -0.29 -10.53 14.54
C GLU A 162 0.00 -10.26 16.03
N LYS A 163 0.58 -11.23 16.74
CA LYS A 163 0.95 -11.07 18.15
C LYS A 163 1.96 -9.95 18.42
N GLU A 164 2.80 -9.63 17.43
CA GLU A 164 3.83 -8.59 17.54
C GLU A 164 3.25 -7.19 17.36
N PHE A 165 2.15 -7.06 16.62
CA PHE A 165 1.59 -5.74 16.31
C PHE A 165 0.21 -5.44 16.93
N LEU A 166 -0.45 -6.39 17.60
CA LEU A 166 -1.75 -6.17 18.24
C LEU A 166 -1.76 -5.02 19.25
N CYS A 167 -0.65 -4.75 19.95
CA CYS A 167 -0.56 -3.60 20.86
C CYS A 167 -0.56 -2.26 20.11
N PHE A 168 -0.22 -2.23 18.81
CA PHE A 168 -0.19 -1.03 17.98
C PHE A 168 -1.46 -0.85 17.15
N ASP A 169 -2.20 -1.93 16.88
CA ASP A 169 -3.48 -1.95 16.17
C ASP A 169 -4.36 -3.09 16.67
N PRO A 170 -4.96 -2.95 17.87
CA PRO A 170 -5.77 -4.02 18.50
C PRO A 170 -6.96 -4.46 17.66
N GLY A 171 -7.58 -3.52 16.96
CA GLY A 171 -8.73 -3.76 16.09
C GLY A 171 -8.36 -4.27 14.68
N ARG A 172 -7.07 -4.35 14.34
CA ARG A 172 -6.59 -4.65 12.97
C ARG A 172 -7.20 -3.70 11.92
N GLU A 173 -7.54 -2.50 12.34
CA GLU A 173 -8.24 -1.53 11.49
C GLU A 173 -7.41 -1.13 10.27
N SER A 174 -6.08 -1.12 10.40
CA SER A 174 -5.15 -0.78 9.29
C SER A 174 -5.27 -1.71 8.08
N PHE A 175 -5.86 -2.90 8.25
CA PHE A 175 -6.00 -3.90 7.19
C PHE A 175 -7.42 -3.97 6.60
N ILE A 176 -8.32 -3.12 7.08
CA ILE A 176 -9.69 -3.04 6.57
C ILE A 176 -9.66 -2.33 5.22
N ASN A 177 -10.13 -3.02 4.17
CA ASN A 177 -10.34 -2.45 2.86
C ASN A 177 -11.79 -1.97 2.72
N VAL A 178 -12.00 -0.80 2.14
CA VAL A 178 -13.32 -0.24 1.84
C VAL A 178 -13.44 -0.09 0.32
N ASN A 179 -14.36 -0.86 -0.27
CA ASN A 179 -14.58 -0.88 -1.71
C ASN A 179 -15.83 -0.09 -2.12
N THR A 180 -16.78 0.08 -1.20
CA THR A 180 -18.03 0.81 -1.45
C THR A 180 -18.42 1.64 -0.23
N PRO A 181 -19.22 2.72 -0.43
CA PRO A 181 -19.76 3.48 0.69
C PRO A 181 -20.62 2.63 1.63
N GLU A 182 -21.33 1.61 1.12
CA GLU A 182 -22.18 0.71 1.87
C GLU A 182 -21.35 -0.17 2.83
N GLU A 183 -20.17 -0.66 2.38
CA GLU A 183 -19.24 -1.39 3.25
C GLU A 183 -18.81 -0.52 4.45
N LEU A 184 -18.56 0.77 4.22
CA LEU A 184 -18.22 1.70 5.29
C LEU A 184 -19.33 1.85 6.33
N ILE A 185 -20.59 1.91 5.87
CA ILE A 185 -21.76 2.01 6.78
C ILE A 185 -21.88 0.73 7.63
N SER A 186 -21.62 -0.43 7.07
CA SER A 186 -21.67 -1.71 7.80
C SER A 186 -20.60 -1.82 8.88
N LEU A 187 -19.39 -1.30 8.61
CA LEU A 187 -18.29 -1.27 9.59
C LEU A 187 -18.56 -0.39 10.82
N ARG A 188 -19.45 0.60 10.71
CA ARG A 188 -19.82 1.49 11.82
C ARG A 188 -20.92 0.92 12.74
N ARG A 189 -21.58 -0.15 12.32
CA ARG A 189 -22.69 -0.77 13.07
C ARG A 189 -22.28 -1.95 13.95
N ASN A 190 -21.03 -2.37 13.83
CA ASN A 190 -20.40 -3.44 14.62
C ASN A 190 -19.38 -2.87 15.61
#